data_16949c9de0de0c09dcd8c71d5fdb89d2
#
_entry.id   16949c9de0de0c09dcd8c71d5fdb89d2
#
_cell.length_a   1.000
_cell.length_b   1.000
_cell.length_c   1.000
_cell.angle_alpha   90.00
_cell.angle_beta   90.00
_cell.angle_gamma   90.00
#
_symmetry.space_group_name_H-M   'P 1'
#
loop_
_entity.id
_entity.type
_entity.pdbx_description
1 polymer ?
#
loop_
_entity_poly.entity_id
_entity_poly.type
_entity_poly.pdbx_seq_one_letter_code
_entity_poly.pdbx_strand_id
1 'polypeptide(L)'
;LSGVLGSIHAYSLFFESFESDLGVGRGGAGAPYSVALASLTLAVLVSHRLFRLVPGPLVVLIASGGAAIGLLLAASANSLAGVVLGYGIVFGAFNGLGYAFSLQRASESNPDRRGFALGLVTAAYALGGASTALVLDKHVAASGATSALRWLALAIAVTGIIASVLLANGGSP
;
A
#
# COMPACT_ATOMS: atom_id res chain seq x y z
N LEU A 1 -0.78 -10.31 0.87
CA LEU A 1 -1.21 -8.92 0.62
C LEU A 1 -0.47 -7.94 1.54
N SER A 2 -0.51 -8.13 2.87
CA SER A 2 0.06 -7.20 3.85
C SER A 2 1.52 -6.85 3.58
N GLY A 3 2.36 -7.83 3.26
CA GLY A 3 3.77 -7.61 2.94
C GLY A 3 3.98 -6.64 1.77
N VAL A 4 3.23 -6.78 0.67
CA VAL A 4 3.38 -5.89 -0.49
C VAL A 4 2.84 -4.48 -0.19
N LEU A 5 1.77 -4.36 0.59
CA LEU A 5 1.26 -3.07 1.04
C LEU A 5 2.24 -2.33 1.97
N GLY A 6 3.10 -3.05 2.69
CA GLY A 6 4.17 -2.47 3.50
C GLY A 6 5.17 -1.61 2.71
N SER A 7 5.19 -1.74 1.39
CA SER A 7 5.98 -0.90 0.48
C SER A 7 5.79 0.61 0.66
N ILE A 8 4.72 1.07 1.32
CA ILE A 8 4.53 2.48 1.68
C ILE A 8 5.74 3.04 2.45
N HIS A 9 6.43 2.21 3.24
CA HIS A 9 7.59 2.61 4.02
C HIS A 9 8.88 2.73 3.19
N ALA A 10 8.89 2.27 1.94
CA ALA A 10 10.01 2.45 1.02
C ALA A 10 10.00 3.83 0.32
N TYR A 11 9.10 4.74 0.70
CA TYR A 11 8.94 6.06 0.07
C TYR A 11 10.22 6.90 0.08
N SER A 12 11.09 6.73 1.07
CA SER A 12 12.36 7.47 1.16
C SER A 12 13.26 7.31 -0.07
N LEU A 13 13.11 6.21 -0.82
CA LEU A 13 13.85 5.97 -2.06
C LEU A 13 13.49 6.98 -3.18
N PHE A 14 12.33 7.60 -3.10
CA PHE A 14 11.84 8.52 -4.11
C PHE A 14 12.16 10.00 -3.82
N PHE A 15 12.70 10.31 -2.62
CA PHE A 15 12.96 11.69 -2.22
C PHE A 15 13.83 12.43 -3.22
N GLU A 16 15.00 11.89 -3.55
CA GLU A 16 15.97 12.53 -4.43
C GLU A 16 15.40 12.75 -5.84
N SER A 17 14.66 11.76 -6.35
CA SER A 17 13.98 11.89 -7.65
C SER A 17 12.93 13.00 -7.63
N PHE A 18 12.10 13.08 -6.59
CA PHE A 18 11.07 14.11 -6.51
C PHE A 18 11.63 15.51 -6.21
N GLU A 19 12.73 15.60 -5.45
CA GLU A 19 13.44 16.87 -5.26
C GLU A 19 13.95 17.41 -6.61
N SER A 20 14.59 16.57 -7.43
CA SER A 20 15.14 16.95 -8.72
C SER A 20 14.08 17.18 -9.79
N ASP A 21 13.12 16.26 -9.92
CA ASP A 21 12.13 16.26 -11.01
C ASP A 21 11.06 17.36 -10.85
N LEU A 22 10.69 17.66 -9.59
CA LEU A 22 9.64 18.62 -9.26
C LEU A 22 10.20 19.97 -8.77
N GLY A 23 11.49 20.10 -8.59
CA GLY A 23 12.13 21.33 -8.11
C GLY A 23 11.68 21.73 -6.70
N VAL A 24 11.35 20.77 -5.84
CA VAL A 24 10.86 20.99 -4.48
C VAL A 24 11.94 20.70 -3.45
N GLY A 25 11.92 21.41 -2.33
CA GLY A 25 12.84 21.11 -1.23
C GLY A 25 12.42 19.83 -0.49
N ARG A 26 13.31 19.33 0.36
CA ARG A 26 13.17 18.06 1.09
C ARG A 26 11.86 17.94 1.89
N GLY A 27 11.38 19.03 2.47
CA GLY A 27 10.08 19.07 3.14
C GLY A 27 8.89 18.84 2.19
N GLY A 28 8.97 19.42 0.98
CA GLY A 28 7.99 19.19 -0.08
C GLY A 28 8.00 17.75 -0.56
N ALA A 29 9.17 17.18 -0.81
CA ALA A 29 9.31 15.77 -1.23
C ALA A 29 8.80 14.78 -0.17
N GLY A 30 8.82 15.13 1.12
CA GLY A 30 8.28 14.32 2.21
C GLY A 30 6.76 14.42 2.41
N ALA A 31 6.11 15.46 1.86
CA ALA A 31 4.69 15.70 2.06
C ALA A 31 3.79 14.55 1.58
N PRO A 32 3.99 13.91 0.42
CA PRO A 32 3.17 12.79 -0.03
C PRO A 32 3.17 11.63 0.95
N TYR A 33 4.31 11.34 1.59
CA TYR A 33 4.41 10.27 2.58
C TYR A 33 3.62 10.60 3.86
N SER A 34 3.75 11.83 4.36
CA SER A 34 3.00 12.27 5.54
C SER A 34 1.49 12.20 5.31
N VAL A 35 1.03 12.63 4.13
CA VAL A 35 -0.38 12.54 3.72
C VAL A 35 -0.80 11.07 3.56
N ALA A 36 0.08 10.21 3.04
CA ALA A 36 -0.21 8.78 2.90
C ALA A 36 -0.45 8.11 4.25
N LEU A 37 0.38 8.41 5.26
CA LEU A 37 0.18 7.89 6.62
C LEU A 37 -1.11 8.41 7.27
N ALA A 38 -1.46 9.68 7.06
CA ALA A 38 -2.71 10.24 7.54
C ALA A 38 -3.91 9.58 6.87
N SER A 39 -3.89 9.43 5.54
CA SER A 39 -4.94 8.76 4.75
C SER A 39 -5.09 7.29 5.13
N LEU A 40 -3.97 6.58 5.31
CA LEU A 40 -3.93 5.21 5.82
C LEU A 40 -4.63 5.11 7.18
N THR A 41 -4.27 5.97 8.12
CA THR A 41 -4.85 5.97 9.47
C THR A 41 -6.36 6.21 9.43
N LEU A 42 -6.81 7.20 8.67
CA LEU A 42 -8.23 7.48 8.48
C LEU A 42 -8.98 6.29 7.85
N ALA A 43 -8.39 5.67 6.83
CA ALA A 43 -8.98 4.50 6.20
C ALA A 43 -9.10 3.32 7.17
N VAL A 44 -8.08 3.06 8.00
CA VAL A 44 -8.14 2.03 9.05
C VAL A 44 -9.29 2.28 10.02
N LEU A 45 -9.49 3.53 10.45
CA LEU A 45 -10.54 3.89 11.41
C LEU A 45 -11.95 3.67 10.87
N VAL A 46 -12.19 3.95 9.58
CA VAL A 46 -13.54 3.89 8.98
C VAL A 46 -13.85 2.57 8.29
N SER A 47 -12.85 1.77 7.96
CA SER A 47 -12.97 0.59 7.10
C SER A 47 -13.83 -0.55 7.67
N HIS A 48 -13.96 -0.65 9.00
CA HIS A 48 -14.72 -1.73 9.64
C HIS A 48 -16.20 -1.79 9.18
N ARG A 49 -16.79 -0.65 8.80
CA ARG A 49 -18.17 -0.60 8.26
C ARG A 49 -18.24 -1.26 6.89
N LEU A 50 -17.22 -1.04 6.04
CA LEU A 50 -17.14 -1.61 4.71
C LEU A 50 -17.02 -3.15 4.76
N PHE A 51 -16.28 -3.69 5.72
CA PHE A 51 -16.08 -5.13 5.87
C PHE A 51 -17.33 -5.92 6.22
N ARG A 52 -18.35 -5.25 6.73
CA ARG A 52 -19.68 -5.88 6.99
C ARG A 52 -20.57 -5.90 5.75
N LEU A 53 -20.33 -5.02 4.79
CA LEU A 53 -21.20 -4.82 3.63
C LEU A 53 -20.65 -5.48 2.36
N VAL A 54 -19.31 -5.69 2.30
CA VAL A 54 -18.64 -6.14 1.10
C VAL A 54 -17.95 -7.48 1.34
N PRO A 55 -18.11 -8.46 0.43
CA PRO A 55 -17.42 -9.75 0.52
C PRO A 55 -15.90 -9.58 0.57
N GLY A 56 -15.23 -10.39 1.40
CA GLY A 56 -13.78 -10.29 1.62
C GLY A 56 -12.93 -10.28 0.34
N PRO A 57 -13.16 -11.18 -0.63
CA PRO A 57 -12.43 -11.14 -1.90
C PRO A 57 -12.54 -9.81 -2.64
N LEU A 58 -13.73 -9.20 -2.62
CA LEU A 58 -13.95 -7.89 -3.27
C LEU A 58 -13.28 -6.76 -2.50
N VAL A 59 -13.23 -6.82 -1.16
CA VAL A 59 -12.45 -5.85 -0.36
C VAL A 59 -10.97 -5.89 -0.75
N VAL A 60 -10.40 -7.08 -0.94
CA VAL A 60 -9.01 -7.25 -1.37
C VAL A 60 -8.78 -6.64 -2.75
N LEU A 61 -9.68 -6.87 -3.70
CA LEU A 61 -9.59 -6.29 -5.05
C LEU A 61 -9.71 -4.75 -5.03
N ILE A 62 -10.65 -4.21 -4.27
CA ILE A 62 -10.81 -2.76 -4.12
C ILE A 62 -9.56 -2.15 -3.49
N ALA A 63 -9.04 -2.75 -2.43
CA ALA A 63 -7.86 -2.25 -1.74
C ALA A 63 -6.61 -2.28 -2.63
N SER A 64 -6.32 -3.42 -3.27
CA SER A 64 -5.15 -3.56 -4.12
C SER A 64 -5.28 -2.79 -5.44
N GLY A 65 -6.45 -2.79 -6.06
CA GLY A 65 -6.72 -2.04 -7.29
C GLY A 65 -6.63 -0.54 -7.07
N GLY A 66 -7.26 -0.04 -6.00
CA GLY A 66 -7.18 1.39 -5.64
C GLY A 66 -5.76 1.81 -5.26
N ALA A 67 -5.01 0.98 -4.53
CA ALA A 67 -3.61 1.23 -4.23
C ALA A 67 -2.75 1.28 -5.51
N ALA A 68 -2.94 0.34 -6.43
CA ALA A 68 -2.23 0.33 -7.72
C ALA A 68 -2.57 1.58 -8.56
N ILE A 69 -3.84 1.97 -8.63
CA ILE A 69 -4.27 3.21 -9.31
C ILE A 69 -3.59 4.43 -8.68
N GLY A 70 -3.55 4.51 -7.35
CA GLY A 70 -2.88 5.61 -6.65
C GLY A 70 -1.40 5.74 -7.02
N LEU A 71 -0.68 4.62 -7.10
CA LEU A 71 0.73 4.59 -7.54
C LEU A 71 0.90 4.99 -9.01
N LEU A 72 -0.01 4.56 -9.89
CA LEU A 72 0.01 4.96 -11.31
C LEU A 72 -0.28 6.45 -11.49
N LEU A 73 -1.19 7.02 -10.71
CA LEU A 73 -1.45 8.45 -10.68
C LEU A 73 -0.21 9.23 -10.22
N ALA A 74 0.45 8.77 -9.15
CA ALA A 74 1.70 9.36 -8.68
C ALA A 74 2.82 9.25 -9.72
N ALA A 75 2.94 8.11 -10.39
CA ALA A 75 3.93 7.87 -11.45
C ALA A 75 3.71 8.73 -12.71
N SER A 76 2.51 9.23 -12.92
CA SER A 76 2.13 10.06 -14.06
C SER A 76 2.07 11.55 -13.70
N ALA A 77 2.34 11.90 -12.45
CA ALA A 77 2.22 13.27 -11.96
C ALA A 77 3.44 14.10 -12.35
N ASN A 78 3.17 15.32 -12.85
CA ASN A 78 4.16 16.33 -13.18
C ASN A 78 4.19 17.47 -12.15
N SER A 79 3.59 17.28 -10.99
CA SER A 79 3.52 18.27 -9.92
C SER A 79 3.45 17.61 -8.54
N LEU A 80 3.92 18.34 -7.52
CA LEU A 80 3.83 17.86 -6.14
C LEU A 80 2.38 17.56 -5.73
N ALA A 81 1.43 18.39 -6.14
CA ALA A 81 0.00 18.17 -5.86
C ALA A 81 -0.50 16.84 -6.46
N GLY A 82 -0.06 16.49 -7.67
CA GLY A 82 -0.39 15.23 -8.32
C GLY A 82 0.20 14.03 -7.57
N VAL A 83 1.44 14.13 -7.11
CA VAL A 83 2.07 13.07 -6.28
C VAL A 83 1.36 12.95 -4.92
N VAL A 84 1.01 14.07 -4.28
CA VAL A 84 0.23 14.05 -3.02
C VAL A 84 -1.13 13.41 -3.23
N LEU A 85 -1.82 13.71 -4.33
CA LEU A 85 -3.11 13.09 -4.64
C LEU A 85 -2.95 11.58 -4.89
N GLY A 86 -2.05 11.18 -5.77
CA GLY A 86 -1.86 9.78 -6.15
C GLY A 86 -1.29 8.94 -5.01
N TYR A 87 -0.11 9.31 -4.52
CA TYR A 87 0.58 8.55 -3.46
C TYR A 87 -0.02 8.83 -2.07
N GLY A 88 -0.21 10.11 -1.74
CA GLY A 88 -0.67 10.51 -0.42
C GLY A 88 -2.10 10.09 -0.13
N ILE A 89 -3.04 10.51 -0.97
CA ILE A 89 -4.46 10.30 -0.70
C ILE A 89 -4.91 8.93 -1.21
N VAL A 90 -4.79 8.67 -2.50
CA VAL A 90 -5.38 7.46 -3.10
C VAL A 90 -4.62 6.21 -2.64
N PHE A 91 -3.31 6.13 -2.86
CA PHE A 91 -2.54 4.96 -2.44
C PHE A 91 -2.60 4.78 -0.91
N GLY A 92 -2.43 5.85 -0.12
CA GLY A 92 -2.48 5.78 1.34
C GLY A 92 -3.81 5.23 1.86
N ALA A 93 -4.95 5.72 1.35
CA ALA A 93 -6.27 5.28 1.78
C ALA A 93 -6.54 3.80 1.45
N PHE A 94 -6.27 3.38 0.22
CA PHE A 94 -6.49 1.98 -0.18
C PHE A 94 -5.47 1.01 0.43
N ASN A 95 -4.24 1.48 0.70
CA ASN A 95 -3.26 0.74 1.49
C ASN A 95 -3.78 0.50 2.91
N GLY A 96 -4.31 1.54 3.58
CA GLY A 96 -4.93 1.43 4.90
C GLY A 96 -6.11 0.48 4.93
N LEU A 97 -6.97 0.51 3.90
CA LEU A 97 -8.08 -0.41 3.75
C LEU A 97 -7.60 -1.88 3.71
N GLY A 98 -6.60 -2.18 2.88
CA GLY A 98 -6.05 -3.52 2.74
C GLY A 98 -5.32 -4.00 4.00
N TYR A 99 -4.59 -3.11 4.68
CA TYR A 99 -3.93 -3.41 5.94
C TYR A 99 -4.94 -3.71 7.05
N ALA A 100 -5.96 -2.87 7.23
CA ALA A 100 -7.02 -3.09 8.21
C ALA A 100 -7.79 -4.40 7.98
N PHE A 101 -8.10 -4.71 6.71
CA PHE A 101 -8.73 -5.98 6.34
C PHE A 101 -7.85 -7.18 6.70
N SER A 102 -6.54 -7.10 6.43
CA SER A 102 -5.59 -8.16 6.78
C SER A 102 -5.53 -8.42 8.28
N LEU A 103 -5.54 -7.36 9.09
CA LEU A 103 -5.57 -7.45 10.56
C LEU A 103 -6.88 -8.08 11.04
N GLN A 104 -8.03 -7.63 10.52
CA GLN A 104 -9.32 -8.17 10.91
C GLN A 104 -9.41 -9.67 10.59
N ARG A 105 -9.08 -10.09 9.37
CA ARG A 105 -9.14 -11.49 8.96
C ARG A 105 -8.19 -12.39 9.78
N ALA A 106 -6.98 -11.92 10.06
CA ALA A 106 -6.04 -12.64 10.91
C ALA A 106 -6.57 -12.83 12.33
N SER A 107 -7.19 -11.80 12.90
CA SER A 107 -7.82 -11.84 14.22
C SER A 107 -9.02 -12.80 14.28
N GLU A 108 -9.88 -12.77 13.26
CA GLU A 108 -11.08 -13.64 13.16
C GLU A 108 -10.72 -15.11 12.96
N SER A 109 -9.69 -15.39 12.14
CA SER A 109 -9.24 -16.75 11.84
C SER A 109 -8.45 -17.41 12.99
N ASN A 110 -8.02 -16.62 13.98
CA ASN A 110 -7.21 -17.11 15.10
C ASN A 110 -7.72 -16.54 16.44
N PRO A 111 -8.92 -16.89 16.88
CA PRO A 111 -9.54 -16.30 18.07
C PRO A 111 -8.74 -16.55 19.35
N ASP A 112 -8.10 -17.72 19.48
CA ASP A 112 -7.32 -18.11 20.67
C ASP A 112 -5.93 -17.44 20.71
N ARG A 113 -5.41 -16.99 19.57
CA ARG A 113 -4.06 -16.41 19.43
C ARG A 113 -4.07 -15.09 18.68
N ARG A 114 -5.06 -14.24 18.95
CA ARG A 114 -5.25 -12.95 18.24
C ARG A 114 -4.00 -12.08 18.24
N GLY A 115 -3.34 -11.93 19.39
CA GLY A 115 -2.12 -11.13 19.49
C GLY A 115 -1.00 -11.62 18.57
N PHE A 116 -0.78 -12.91 18.51
CA PHE A 116 0.20 -13.51 17.60
C PHE A 116 -0.17 -13.27 16.13
N ALA A 117 -1.42 -13.49 15.76
CA ALA A 117 -1.90 -13.29 14.39
C ALA A 117 -1.77 -11.82 13.93
N LEU A 118 -2.11 -10.87 14.79
CA LEU A 118 -1.94 -9.44 14.53
C LEU A 118 -0.46 -9.06 14.41
N GLY A 119 0.38 -9.60 15.30
CA GLY A 119 1.83 -9.41 15.26
C GLY A 119 2.46 -9.92 13.97
N LEU A 120 2.01 -11.07 13.46
CA LEU A 120 2.49 -11.65 12.21
C LEU A 120 2.12 -10.78 11.00
N VAL A 121 0.89 -10.25 10.94
CA VAL A 121 0.46 -9.34 9.87
C VAL A 121 1.28 -8.04 9.90
N THR A 122 1.49 -7.48 11.09
CA THR A 122 2.28 -6.26 11.26
C THR A 122 3.76 -6.49 10.92
N ALA A 123 4.33 -7.62 11.32
CA ALA A 123 5.70 -7.99 10.97
C ALA A 123 5.85 -8.19 9.45
N ALA A 124 4.90 -8.88 8.81
CA ALA A 124 4.88 -9.04 7.35
C ALA A 124 4.79 -7.69 6.62
N TYR A 125 4.02 -6.76 7.17
CA TYR A 125 3.91 -5.39 6.63
C TYR A 125 5.25 -4.64 6.74
N ALA A 126 5.89 -4.66 7.90
CA ALA A 126 7.19 -4.02 8.11
C ALA A 126 8.30 -4.64 7.24
N LEU A 127 8.37 -5.98 7.20
CA LEU A 127 9.33 -6.71 6.36
C LEU A 127 9.09 -6.45 4.87
N GLY A 128 7.84 -6.26 4.47
CA GLY A 128 7.47 -5.87 3.12
C GLY A 128 8.03 -4.52 2.72
N GLY A 129 8.01 -3.53 3.62
CA GLY A 129 8.66 -2.24 3.41
C GLY A 129 10.18 -2.38 3.23
N ALA A 130 10.83 -3.12 4.13
CA ALA A 130 12.26 -3.34 4.09
C ALA A 130 12.69 -4.08 2.81
N SER A 131 12.00 -5.18 2.45
CA SER A 131 12.32 -5.94 1.23
C SER A 131 12.05 -5.13 -0.04
N THR A 132 10.97 -4.34 -0.07
CA THR A 132 10.70 -3.43 -1.19
C THR A 132 11.80 -2.39 -1.34
N ALA A 133 12.29 -1.81 -0.23
CA ALA A 133 13.40 -0.87 -0.27
C ALA A 133 14.66 -1.50 -0.89
N LEU A 134 15.03 -2.70 -0.46
CA LEU A 134 16.20 -3.40 -0.98
C LEU A 134 16.08 -3.75 -2.47
N VAL A 135 14.89 -4.15 -2.93
CA VAL A 135 14.66 -4.53 -4.33
C VAL A 135 14.58 -3.30 -5.23
N LEU A 136 13.89 -2.24 -4.78
CA LEU A 136 13.67 -1.06 -5.60
C LEU A 136 14.85 -0.09 -5.62
N ASP A 137 15.76 -0.12 -4.64
CA ASP A 137 16.92 0.80 -4.58
C ASP A 137 17.70 0.82 -5.89
N LYS A 138 18.12 -0.35 -6.36
CA LYS A 138 18.84 -0.48 -7.64
C LYS A 138 17.98 -0.11 -8.84
N HIS A 139 16.67 -0.39 -8.77
CA HIS A 139 15.77 -0.08 -9.86
C HIS A 139 15.49 1.42 -9.97
N VAL A 140 15.33 2.11 -8.86
CA VAL A 140 15.19 3.58 -8.82
C VAL A 140 16.45 4.24 -9.37
N ALA A 141 17.62 3.79 -8.95
CA ALA A 141 18.89 4.33 -9.45
C ALA A 141 19.07 4.13 -10.97
N ALA A 142 18.61 3.01 -11.52
CA ALA A 142 18.76 2.68 -12.94
C ALA A 142 17.65 3.27 -13.84
N SER A 143 16.42 3.32 -13.37
CA SER A 143 15.23 3.58 -14.21
C SER A 143 14.31 4.69 -13.67
N GLY A 144 14.68 5.31 -12.56
CA GLY A 144 13.97 6.43 -11.95
C GLY A 144 12.72 6.02 -11.12
N ALA A 145 12.22 6.98 -10.36
CA ALA A 145 11.07 6.80 -9.45
C ALA A 145 9.79 6.40 -10.19
N THR A 146 9.52 7.01 -11.34
CA THR A 146 8.32 6.73 -12.16
C THR A 146 8.23 5.25 -12.54
N SER A 147 9.33 4.67 -13.01
CA SER A 147 9.38 3.24 -13.37
C SER A 147 9.17 2.35 -12.14
N ALA A 148 9.81 2.67 -11.02
CA ALA A 148 9.67 1.92 -9.78
C ALA A 148 8.24 1.94 -9.23
N LEU A 149 7.55 3.09 -9.28
CA LEU A 149 6.14 3.20 -8.90
C LEU A 149 5.21 2.35 -9.77
N ARG A 150 5.47 2.26 -11.09
CA ARG A 150 4.70 1.41 -12.01
C ARG A 150 4.90 -0.08 -11.71
N TRP A 151 6.15 -0.51 -11.46
CA TRP A 151 6.44 -1.88 -11.05
C TRP A 151 5.77 -2.25 -9.73
N LEU A 152 5.78 -1.33 -8.78
CA LEU A 152 5.11 -1.53 -7.50
C LEU A 152 3.59 -1.63 -7.66
N ALA A 153 3.00 -0.80 -8.52
CA ALA A 153 1.59 -0.86 -8.84
C ALA A 153 1.20 -2.23 -9.42
N LEU A 154 2.00 -2.75 -10.35
CA LEU A 154 1.80 -4.08 -10.93
C LEU A 154 1.92 -5.18 -9.86
N ALA A 155 2.94 -5.12 -9.02
CA ALA A 155 3.15 -6.10 -7.94
C ALA A 155 1.97 -6.14 -6.97
N ILE A 156 1.44 -4.97 -6.58
CA ILE A 156 0.27 -4.86 -5.69
C ILE A 156 -0.98 -5.41 -6.39
N ALA A 157 -1.22 -5.06 -7.65
CA ALA A 157 -2.38 -5.53 -8.42
C ALA A 157 -2.37 -7.06 -8.56
N VAL A 158 -1.25 -7.63 -8.99
CA VAL A 158 -1.08 -9.09 -9.15
C VAL A 158 -1.26 -9.82 -7.82
N THR A 159 -0.60 -9.33 -6.76
CA THR A 159 -0.74 -9.92 -5.42
C THR A 159 -2.18 -9.83 -4.91
N GLY A 160 -2.85 -8.72 -5.18
CA GLY A 160 -4.25 -8.52 -4.82
C GLY A 160 -5.20 -9.50 -5.52
N ILE A 161 -5.00 -9.72 -6.82
CA ILE A 161 -5.78 -10.70 -7.59
C ILE A 161 -5.57 -12.11 -7.01
N ILE A 162 -4.31 -12.51 -6.81
CA ILE A 162 -3.98 -13.82 -6.23
C ILE A 162 -4.63 -13.98 -4.85
N ALA A 163 -4.48 -12.99 -3.98
CA ALA A 163 -5.05 -13.02 -2.62
C ALA A 163 -6.58 -13.09 -2.64
N SER A 164 -7.23 -12.37 -3.56
CA SER A 164 -8.68 -12.41 -3.73
C SER A 164 -9.18 -13.78 -4.19
N VAL A 165 -8.51 -14.38 -5.17
CA VAL A 165 -8.85 -15.73 -5.66
C VAL A 165 -8.66 -16.79 -4.57
N LEU A 166 -7.55 -16.74 -3.84
CA LEU A 166 -7.29 -17.65 -2.72
C LEU A 166 -8.35 -17.52 -1.62
N LEU A 167 -8.75 -16.28 -1.32
CA LEU A 167 -9.78 -16.02 -0.31
C LEU A 167 -11.17 -16.49 -0.77
N ALA A 168 -11.49 -16.37 -2.06
CA ALA A 168 -12.75 -16.85 -2.62
C ALA A 168 -12.83 -18.39 -2.59
N ASN A 169 -11.72 -19.08 -2.89
CA ASN A 169 -11.66 -20.54 -2.92
C ASN A 169 -11.51 -21.18 -1.52
N GLY A 170 -10.90 -20.45 -0.56
CA GLY A 170 -10.74 -20.91 0.82
C GLY A 170 -11.95 -20.73 1.71
N GLY A 171 -13.02 -20.10 1.21
CA GLY A 171 -14.27 -19.84 1.94
C GLY A 171 -15.37 -20.88 1.74
N SER A 172 -15.08 -22.04 1.15
CA SER A 172 -16.02 -23.16 1.10
C SER A 172 -15.88 -23.99 2.38
N PRO A 173 -16.92 -24.12 3.20
CA PRO A 173 -16.95 -25.06 4.32
C PRO A 173 -17.06 -26.50 3.80
#